data_074304434856c7ddd7efae63b33c1d62
#
_entry.id   074304434856c7ddd7efae63b33c1d62
#
_cell.length_a   1.000
_cell.length_b   1.000
_cell.length_c   1.000
_cell.angle_alpha   90.00
_cell.angle_beta   90.00
_cell.angle_gamma   90.00
#
_symmetry.space_group_name_H-M   'P 1'
#
loop_
_entity.id
_entity.type
_entity.pdbx_description
1 polymer ?
#
loop_
_entity_poly.entity_id
_entity_poly.type
_entity_poly.pdbx_seq_one_letter_code
_entity_poly.pdbx_strand_id
1 'polypeptide(L)'
;MKTAPTKLFQLREALDAYEKDIGLDHLPEVERAVFSFIASNESVTITSITKHSYFARYSLSTIKRAVLSLQGDGLIKSQKSKIDGREMLLTRSI
;
A
#
# COMPACT_ATOMS: atom_id res chain seq x y z
N MET A 1 31.68 -1.05 -3.36
CA MET A 1 30.97 0.19 -3.65
C MET A 1 30.24 0.68 -2.42
N LYS A 2 30.57 1.89 -2.02
CA LYS A 2 29.97 2.44 -0.79
C LYS A 2 28.69 3.24 -1.03
N THR A 3 28.42 3.57 -2.29
CA THR A 3 27.26 4.42 -2.63
C THR A 3 25.91 3.73 -2.48
N ALA A 4 25.84 2.43 -2.83
CA ALA A 4 24.57 1.70 -2.79
C ALA A 4 23.98 1.60 -1.37
N PRO A 5 24.74 1.18 -0.34
CA PRO A 5 24.19 1.16 1.03
C PRO A 5 23.80 2.54 1.52
N THR A 6 24.57 3.57 1.18
CA THR A 6 24.24 4.95 1.56
C THR A 6 22.93 5.39 0.91
N LYS A 7 22.75 5.05 -0.37
CA LYS A 7 21.55 5.38 -1.11
C LYS A 7 20.32 4.69 -0.51
N LEU A 8 20.46 3.42 -0.14
CA LEU A 8 19.37 2.68 0.51
C LEU A 8 18.95 3.34 1.81
N PHE A 9 19.90 3.78 2.62
CA PHE A 9 19.59 4.46 3.87
C PHE A 9 18.89 5.79 3.61
N GLN A 10 19.36 6.56 2.64
CA GLN A 10 18.72 7.83 2.27
C GLN A 10 17.28 7.63 1.81
N LEU A 11 17.02 6.58 1.02
CA LEU A 11 15.68 6.25 0.60
C LEU A 11 14.79 5.87 1.79
N ARG A 12 15.36 5.13 2.75
CA ARG A 12 14.63 4.76 3.96
C ARG A 12 14.26 5.99 4.78
N GLU A 13 15.18 6.92 4.95
CA GLU A 13 14.93 8.16 5.66
C GLU A 13 13.82 8.98 4.98
N ALA A 14 13.89 9.08 3.65
CA ALA A 14 12.89 9.81 2.89
C ALA A 14 11.51 9.16 3.02
N LEU A 15 11.45 7.84 2.97
CA LEU A 15 10.19 7.12 3.13
C LEU A 15 9.61 7.31 4.53
N ASP A 16 10.44 7.19 5.55
CA ASP A 16 9.99 7.36 6.95
C ASP A 16 9.45 8.77 7.16
N ALA A 17 10.12 9.79 6.63
CA ALA A 17 9.68 11.17 6.74
C ALA A 17 8.34 11.38 6.02
N TYR A 18 8.20 10.82 4.83
CA TYR A 18 6.96 10.90 4.08
C TYR A 18 5.80 10.24 4.81
N GLU A 19 6.03 9.05 5.33
CA GLU A 19 5.00 8.32 6.08
C GLU A 19 4.57 9.08 7.33
N LYS A 20 5.53 9.69 8.02
CA LYS A 20 5.24 10.51 9.19
C LYS A 20 4.40 11.73 8.82
N ASP A 21 4.75 12.40 7.73
CA ASP A 21 4.03 13.60 7.28
C ASP A 21 2.57 13.31 6.98
N ILE A 22 2.25 12.15 6.44
CA ILE A 22 0.86 11.80 6.12
C ILE A 22 0.21 10.93 7.19
N GLY A 23 0.89 10.74 8.34
CA GLY A 23 0.31 10.05 9.48
C GLY A 23 0.29 8.53 9.38
N LEU A 24 1.18 7.94 8.59
CA LEU A 24 1.25 6.49 8.42
C LEU A 24 2.25 5.81 9.33
N ASP A 25 3.10 6.58 10.01
CA ASP A 25 4.22 6.03 10.78
C ASP A 25 3.79 5.13 11.94
N HIS A 26 2.54 5.24 12.40
CA HIS A 26 2.00 4.41 13.47
C HIS A 26 1.35 3.11 12.97
N LEU A 27 1.24 2.93 11.66
CA LEU A 27 0.56 1.75 11.09
C LEU A 27 1.51 0.57 10.98
N PRO A 28 0.98 -0.67 11.04
CA PRO A 28 1.79 -1.87 10.75
C PRO A 28 2.43 -1.79 9.37
N GLU A 29 3.57 -2.46 9.22
CA GLU A 29 4.32 -2.43 7.96
C GLU A 29 3.50 -2.89 6.76
N VAL A 30 2.69 -3.93 6.93
CA VAL A 30 1.86 -4.43 5.82
C VAL A 30 0.88 -3.36 5.33
N GLU A 31 0.31 -2.59 6.24
CA GLU A 31 -0.62 -1.52 5.86
C GLU A 31 0.09 -0.39 5.14
N ARG A 32 1.28 -0.02 5.62
CA ARG A 32 2.07 1.02 4.95
C ARG A 32 2.48 0.58 3.54
N ALA A 33 2.88 -0.69 3.40
CA ALA A 33 3.26 -1.23 2.09
C ALA A 33 2.07 -1.28 1.13
N VAL A 34 0.91 -1.72 1.61
CA VAL A 34 -0.31 -1.76 0.81
C VAL A 34 -0.72 -0.35 0.38
N PHE A 35 -0.68 0.60 1.30
CA PHE A 35 -1.00 1.99 0.97
C PHE A 35 -0.05 2.54 -0.10
N SER A 36 1.26 2.30 0.05
CA SER A 36 2.24 2.76 -0.93
C SER A 36 1.97 2.19 -2.31
N PHE A 37 1.62 0.91 -2.38
CA PHE A 37 1.29 0.26 -3.65
C PHE A 37 0.06 0.89 -4.29
N ILE A 38 -0.99 1.12 -3.51
CA ILE A 38 -2.23 1.74 -3.99
C ILE A 38 -1.95 3.17 -4.48
N ALA A 39 -1.17 3.94 -3.72
CA ALA A 39 -0.88 5.32 -4.07
C ALA A 39 0.00 5.46 -5.32
N SER A 40 0.80 4.43 -5.61
CA SER A 40 1.76 4.47 -6.71
C SER A 40 1.23 3.89 -8.01
N ASN A 41 0.05 3.30 -8.00
CA ASN A 41 -0.49 2.60 -9.18
C ASN A 41 -1.92 3.03 -9.44
N GLU A 42 -2.34 2.85 -10.69
CA GLU A 42 -3.74 3.03 -11.08
C GLU A 42 -4.42 1.67 -11.08
N SER A 43 -5.73 1.65 -10.90
CA SER A 43 -6.54 0.44 -11.03
C SER A 43 -6.08 -0.71 -10.14
N VAL A 44 -5.78 -0.40 -8.87
CA VAL A 44 -5.34 -1.43 -7.92
C VAL A 44 -6.54 -2.21 -7.39
N THR A 45 -6.42 -3.54 -7.37
CA THR A 45 -7.43 -4.43 -6.76
C THR A 45 -6.73 -5.30 -5.73
N ILE A 46 -7.51 -5.97 -4.87
CA ILE A 46 -6.95 -6.93 -3.91
C ILE A 46 -6.18 -8.01 -4.66
N THR A 47 -6.74 -8.49 -5.79
CA THR A 47 -6.07 -9.49 -6.61
C THR A 47 -4.71 -9.00 -7.12
N SER A 48 -4.64 -7.75 -7.60
CA SER A 48 -3.36 -7.21 -8.10
C SER A 48 -2.32 -7.09 -6.98
N ILE A 49 -2.74 -6.77 -5.76
CA ILE A 49 -1.83 -6.74 -4.61
C ILE A 49 -1.30 -8.14 -4.33
N THR A 50 -2.18 -9.13 -4.24
CA THR A 50 -1.79 -10.49 -3.89
C THR A 50 -0.90 -11.14 -4.95
N LYS A 51 -1.06 -10.75 -6.21
CA LYS A 51 -0.24 -11.29 -7.30
C LYS A 51 1.13 -10.64 -7.41
N HIS A 52 1.33 -9.50 -6.78
CA HIS A 52 2.62 -8.82 -6.83
C HIS A 52 3.64 -9.56 -5.96
N SER A 53 4.84 -9.77 -6.50
CA SER A 53 5.87 -10.58 -5.82
C SER A 53 6.25 -10.03 -4.44
N TYR A 54 6.21 -8.72 -4.26
CA TYR A 54 6.53 -8.11 -2.96
C TYR A 54 5.58 -8.58 -1.87
N PHE A 55 4.31 -8.82 -2.21
CA PHE A 55 3.28 -9.22 -1.25
C PHE A 55 3.12 -10.73 -1.12
N ALA A 56 3.96 -11.52 -1.80
CA ALA A 56 3.86 -12.98 -1.77
C ALA A 56 4.05 -13.56 -0.37
N ARG A 57 4.74 -12.86 0.52
CA ARG A 57 4.96 -13.28 1.91
C ARG A 57 3.73 -13.12 2.80
N TYR A 58 2.71 -12.44 2.32
CA TYR A 58 1.49 -12.23 3.10
C TYR A 58 0.36 -13.09 2.58
N SER A 59 -0.47 -13.59 3.49
CA SER A 59 -1.67 -14.34 3.09
C SER A 59 -2.74 -13.40 2.54
N LEU A 60 -3.67 -13.95 1.80
CA LEU A 60 -4.82 -13.18 1.30
C LEU A 60 -5.60 -12.55 2.46
N SER A 61 -5.78 -13.27 3.57
CA SER A 61 -6.47 -12.75 4.75
C SER A 61 -5.76 -11.52 5.32
N THR A 62 -4.43 -11.55 5.37
CA THR A 62 -3.62 -10.44 5.86
C THR A 62 -3.79 -9.22 4.97
N ILE A 63 -3.75 -9.41 3.65
CA ILE A 63 -3.93 -8.31 2.70
C ILE A 63 -5.34 -7.73 2.81
N LYS A 64 -6.37 -8.57 2.89
CA LYS A 64 -7.74 -8.10 3.03
C LYS A 64 -7.94 -7.28 4.31
N ARG A 65 -7.36 -7.74 5.42
CA ARG A 65 -7.44 -7.00 6.68
C ARG A 65 -6.73 -5.65 6.60
N ALA A 66 -5.57 -5.61 5.94
CA ALA A 66 -4.86 -4.36 5.76
C ALA A 66 -5.69 -3.36 4.94
N VAL A 67 -6.32 -3.82 3.87
CA VAL A 67 -7.20 -2.98 3.04
C VAL A 67 -8.37 -2.45 3.87
N LEU A 68 -9.03 -3.30 4.64
CA LEU A 68 -10.17 -2.89 5.46
C LEU A 68 -9.75 -1.87 6.53
N SER A 69 -8.60 -2.06 7.14
CA SER A 69 -8.07 -1.14 8.13
C SER A 69 -7.78 0.22 7.50
N LEU A 70 -7.15 0.24 6.33
CA LEU A 70 -6.86 1.50 5.63
C LEU A 70 -8.15 2.22 5.23
N GLN A 71 -9.18 1.48 4.80
CA GLN A 71 -10.48 2.06 4.49
C GLN A 71 -11.13 2.64 5.73
N GLY A 72 -11.07 1.91 6.85
CA GLY A 72 -11.63 2.38 8.12
C GLY A 72 -10.98 3.65 8.62
N ASP A 73 -9.69 3.82 8.36
CA ASP A 73 -8.93 5.02 8.73
C ASP A 73 -9.11 6.16 7.74
N GLY A 74 -9.84 5.96 6.65
CA GLY A 74 -10.06 7.00 5.65
C GLY A 74 -8.87 7.27 4.75
N LEU A 75 -7.89 6.37 4.72
CA LEU A 75 -6.68 6.57 3.92
C LEU A 75 -6.85 6.13 2.47
N ILE A 76 -7.71 5.15 2.23
CA ILE A 76 -8.05 4.69 0.89
C ILE A 76 -9.57 4.58 0.77
N LYS A 77 -10.04 4.52 -0.45
CA LYS A 77 -11.44 4.27 -0.77
C LYS A 77 -11.53 3.19 -1.83
N SER A 78 -12.68 2.55 -1.90
CA SER A 78 -12.93 1.54 -2.93
C SER A 78 -14.18 1.89 -3.71
N GLN A 79 -14.20 1.50 -4.98
CA GLN A 79 -15.38 1.67 -5.83
C GLN A 79 -15.43 0.49 -6.81
N LYS A 80 -16.62 0.15 -7.25
CA LYS A 80 -16.78 -0.96 -8.20
C LYS A 80 -16.09 -0.62 -9.53
N SER A 81 -15.42 -1.62 -10.10
CA SER A 81 -14.87 -1.49 -11.44
C SER A 81 -16.00 -1.34 -12.46
N LYS A 82 -15.82 -0.42 -13.41
CA LYS A 82 -16.78 -0.25 -14.50
C LYS A 82 -16.72 -1.39 -15.51
N ILE A 83 -15.60 -2.08 -15.55
CA ILE A 83 -15.36 -3.17 -16.49
C ILE A 83 -15.84 -4.50 -15.90
N ASP A 84 -15.51 -4.74 -14.64
CA ASP A 84 -15.93 -5.95 -13.92
C ASP A 84 -16.57 -5.51 -12.61
N GLY A 85 -17.89 -5.59 -12.52
CA GLY A 85 -18.63 -5.15 -11.33
C GLY A 85 -18.34 -5.95 -10.07
N ARG A 86 -17.61 -7.08 -10.18
CA ARG A 86 -17.23 -7.89 -9.02
C ARG A 86 -15.91 -7.45 -8.41
N GLU A 87 -15.10 -6.69 -9.13
CA GLU A 87 -13.84 -6.18 -8.61
C GLU A 87 -14.02 -4.79 -8.03
N MET A 88 -13.31 -4.53 -6.94
CA MET A 88 -13.28 -3.22 -6.31
C MET A 88 -11.95 -2.56 -6.60
N LEU A 89 -11.99 -1.36 -7.16
CA LEU A 89 -10.80 -0.55 -7.39
C LEU A 89 -10.47 0.22 -6.13
N LEU A 90 -9.20 0.18 -5.75
CA LEU A 90 -8.70 0.83 -4.55
C LEU A 90 -7.88 2.05 -4.94
N THR A 91 -8.19 3.19 -4.33
CA THR A 91 -7.48 4.44 -4.59
C THR A 91 -7.21 5.15 -3.28
N ARG A 92 -6.15 5.96 -3.26
CA ARG A 92 -5.84 6.74 -2.08
C ARG A 92 -6.88 7.84 -1.88
N SER A 93 -7.16 8.17 -0.62
CA SER A 93 -8.07 9.27 -0.25
C SER A 93 -7.33 10.49 0.27
N ILE A 94 -6.02 10.39 0.40
CA ILE A 94 -5.22 11.50 0.92
C ILE A 94 -4.10 11.91 -0.02
#